data_d75e9758329d37fe538d6dac495fa2cb
#
_entry.id   d75e9758329d37fe538d6dac495fa2cb
#
_cell.length_a   1.000
_cell.length_b   1.000
_cell.length_c   1.000
_cell.angle_alpha   90.00
_cell.angle_beta   90.00
_cell.angle_gamma   90.00
#
_symmetry.space_group_name_H-M   'P 1'
#
loop_
_entity.id
_entity.type
_entity.pdbx_description
1 polymer ?
#
loop_
_entity_poly.entity_id
_entity_poly.type
_entity_poly.pdbx_seq_one_letter_code
_entity_poly.pdbx_strand_id
1 'polypeptide(L)'
;MTEHDKQDQIAMYRMKLEETADLVARIRHEINNPLTGVLGQAQLLLREDLSERSRKRVQTIEDLAIRLRDIVGQLREVQRPSSEVDKDND
;
A
#
# COMPACT_ATOMS: atom_id res chain seq x y z
N MET A 1 0.91 -37.49 -14.66
CA MET A 1 1.60 -36.19 -14.71
C MET A 1 3.11 -36.38 -14.53
N THR A 2 3.89 -35.85 -15.44
CA THR A 2 5.35 -36.00 -15.38
C THR A 2 5.97 -34.96 -14.50
N GLU A 3 7.23 -35.17 -14.13
CA GLU A 3 8.02 -34.19 -13.36
C GLU A 3 8.10 -32.84 -14.08
N HIS A 4 8.27 -32.89 -15.39
CA HIS A 4 8.33 -31.69 -16.24
C HIS A 4 7.03 -30.88 -16.15
N ASP A 5 5.87 -31.54 -16.17
CA ASP A 5 4.57 -30.86 -16.07
C ASP A 5 4.39 -30.16 -14.72
N LYS A 6 4.88 -30.80 -13.65
CA LYS A 6 4.82 -30.20 -12.31
C LYS A 6 5.67 -28.95 -12.22
N GLN A 7 6.87 -28.98 -12.82
CA GLN A 7 7.76 -27.82 -12.83
C GLN A 7 7.16 -26.65 -13.60
N ASP A 8 6.50 -26.95 -14.72
CA ASP A 8 5.82 -25.92 -15.52
C ASP A 8 4.69 -25.27 -14.73
N GLN A 9 3.91 -26.06 -13.99
CA GLN A 9 2.83 -25.54 -13.15
C GLN A 9 3.36 -24.65 -12.03
N ILE A 10 4.45 -25.07 -11.38
CA ILE A 10 5.08 -24.26 -10.32
C ILE A 10 5.57 -22.93 -10.90
N ALA A 11 6.19 -22.96 -12.06
CA ALA A 11 6.67 -21.74 -12.71
C ALA A 11 5.51 -20.80 -13.03
N MET A 12 4.38 -21.33 -13.52
CA MET A 12 3.20 -20.52 -13.81
C MET A 12 2.61 -19.89 -12.56
N TYR A 13 2.50 -20.63 -11.47
CA TYR A 13 2.02 -20.09 -10.21
C TYR A 13 2.92 -18.99 -9.69
N ARG A 14 4.22 -19.20 -9.78
CA ARG A 14 5.21 -18.19 -9.34
C ARG A 14 5.08 -16.90 -10.14
N MET A 15 4.91 -17.01 -11.46
CA MET A 15 4.70 -15.87 -12.34
C MET A 15 3.45 -15.09 -11.94
N LYS A 16 2.35 -15.79 -11.67
CA LYS A 16 1.10 -15.16 -11.26
C LYS A 16 1.24 -14.44 -9.92
N LEU A 17 1.97 -15.04 -8.98
CA LEU A 17 2.21 -14.41 -7.68
C LEU A 17 3.05 -13.15 -7.84
N GLU A 18 4.05 -13.16 -8.70
CA GLU A 18 4.88 -11.99 -8.98
C GLU A 18 4.07 -10.88 -9.64
N GLU A 19 3.23 -11.23 -10.61
CA GLU A 19 2.36 -10.26 -11.28
C GLU A 19 1.39 -9.62 -10.29
N THR A 20 0.82 -10.42 -9.40
CA THR A 20 -0.09 -9.92 -8.37
C THR A 20 0.64 -8.99 -7.41
N ALA A 21 1.83 -9.36 -6.96
CA ALA A 21 2.62 -8.54 -6.07
C ALA A 21 3.00 -7.21 -6.72
N ASP A 22 3.34 -7.22 -8.00
CA ASP A 22 3.65 -6.00 -8.75
C ASP A 22 2.44 -5.09 -8.88
N LEU A 23 1.28 -5.67 -9.18
CA LEU A 23 0.03 -4.91 -9.27
C LEU A 23 -0.32 -4.27 -7.94
N VAL A 24 -0.23 -5.02 -6.85
CA VAL A 24 -0.52 -4.52 -5.50
C VAL A 24 0.43 -3.38 -5.13
N ALA A 25 1.71 -3.53 -5.42
CA ALA A 25 2.70 -2.47 -5.14
C ALA A 25 2.39 -1.20 -5.93
N ARG A 26 2.01 -1.33 -7.20
CA ARG A 26 1.65 -0.19 -8.03
C ARG A 26 0.40 0.51 -7.50
N ILE A 27 -0.64 -0.26 -7.15
CA ILE A 27 -1.88 0.30 -6.61
C ILE A 27 -1.61 1.02 -5.29
N ARG A 28 -0.78 0.43 -4.43
CA ARG A 28 -0.40 1.07 -3.18
C ARG A 28 0.23 2.45 -3.41
N HIS A 29 1.13 2.55 -4.37
CA HIS A 29 1.76 3.83 -4.70
C HIS A 29 0.77 4.81 -5.30
N GLU A 30 -0.12 4.33 -6.17
CA GLU A 30 -1.12 5.18 -6.80
C GLU A 30 -2.14 5.73 -5.81
N ILE A 31 -2.45 4.98 -4.76
CA ILE A 31 -3.35 5.45 -3.69
C ILE A 31 -2.61 6.41 -2.76
N ASN A 32 -1.37 6.08 -2.37
CA ASN A 32 -0.61 6.89 -1.43
C ASN A 32 -0.28 8.27 -1.96
N ASN A 33 -0.12 8.42 -3.27
CA ASN A 33 0.19 9.72 -3.86
C ASN A 33 -0.91 10.76 -3.59
N PRO A 34 -2.18 10.55 -4.00
CA PRO A 34 -3.24 11.50 -3.69
C PRO A 34 -3.53 11.57 -2.19
N LEU A 35 -3.37 10.47 -1.46
CA LEU A 35 -3.61 10.44 -0.02
C LEU A 35 -2.61 11.33 0.72
N THR A 36 -1.35 11.33 0.32
CA THR A 36 -0.33 12.24 0.86
C THR A 36 -0.72 13.69 0.61
N GLY A 37 -1.28 13.98 -0.56
CA GLY A 37 -1.77 15.32 -0.88
C GLY A 37 -2.93 15.74 0.03
N VAL A 38 -3.91 14.86 0.24
CA VAL A 38 -5.04 15.13 1.13
C VAL A 38 -4.55 15.39 2.55
N LEU A 39 -3.66 14.54 3.05
CA LEU A 39 -3.10 14.68 4.39
C LEU A 39 -2.33 16.00 4.52
N GLY A 40 -1.53 16.34 3.52
CA GLY A 40 -0.78 17.60 3.52
C GLY A 40 -1.68 18.81 3.56
N GLN A 41 -2.77 18.80 2.77
CA GLN A 41 -3.72 19.91 2.77
C GLN A 41 -4.45 20.03 4.11
N ALA A 42 -4.83 18.92 4.72
CA ALA A 42 -5.47 18.94 6.03
C ALA A 42 -4.51 19.55 7.07
N GLN A 43 -3.25 19.18 7.05
CA GLN A 43 -2.24 19.71 7.97
C GLN A 43 -2.01 21.19 7.77
N LEU A 44 -2.02 21.66 6.52
CA LEU A 44 -1.89 23.08 6.22
C LEU A 44 -3.11 23.87 6.71
N LEU A 45 -4.31 23.34 6.53
CA LEU A 45 -5.53 23.96 7.03
C LEU A 45 -5.51 24.11 8.55
N LEU A 46 -4.96 23.14 9.26
CA LEU A 46 -4.88 23.19 10.73
C LEU A 46 -3.96 24.31 11.24
N ARG A 47 -3.14 24.88 10.38
CA ARG A 47 -2.30 26.04 10.72
C ARG A 47 -3.05 27.35 10.55
N GLU A 48 -4.18 27.35 9.89
CA GLU A 48 -4.98 28.55 9.67
C GLU A 48 -5.88 28.83 10.85
N ASP A 49 -6.42 30.05 10.87
CA ASP A 49 -7.36 30.48 11.91
C ASP A 49 -8.74 29.95 11.56
N LEU A 50 -9.03 28.74 12.03
CA LEU A 50 -10.28 28.06 11.79
C LEU A 50 -11.23 28.21 12.96
N SER A 51 -12.54 28.23 12.69
CA SER A 51 -13.52 28.05 13.75
C SER A 51 -13.31 26.69 14.40
N GLU A 52 -13.75 26.57 15.65
CA GLU A 52 -13.61 25.32 16.39
C GLU A 52 -14.29 24.16 15.66
N ARG A 53 -15.45 24.44 15.07
CA ARG A 53 -16.21 23.42 14.30
C ARG A 53 -15.43 22.97 13.07
N SER A 54 -14.85 23.91 12.31
CA SER A 54 -14.05 23.59 11.14
C SER A 54 -12.79 22.83 11.50
N ARG A 55 -12.14 23.24 12.60
CA ARG A 55 -10.93 22.57 13.09
C ARG A 55 -11.21 21.12 13.41
N LYS A 56 -12.31 20.82 14.08
CA LYS A 56 -12.69 19.43 14.40
C LYS A 56 -12.88 18.59 13.13
N ARG A 57 -13.51 19.19 12.13
CA ARG A 57 -13.75 18.51 10.86
C ARG A 57 -12.44 18.21 10.14
N VAL A 58 -11.52 19.17 10.12
CA VAL A 58 -10.22 18.97 9.46
C VAL A 58 -9.39 17.94 10.21
N GLN A 59 -9.45 17.94 11.54
CA GLN A 59 -8.78 16.90 12.34
C GLN A 59 -9.33 15.51 12.03
N THR A 60 -10.62 15.40 11.83
CA THR A 60 -11.23 14.13 11.41
C THR A 60 -10.72 13.69 10.05
N ILE A 61 -10.59 14.62 9.10
CA ILE A 61 -10.03 14.32 7.78
C ILE A 61 -8.59 13.84 7.91
N GLU A 62 -7.79 14.51 8.73
CA GLU A 62 -6.41 14.11 8.97
C GLU A 62 -6.34 12.70 9.55
N ASP A 63 -7.15 12.42 10.57
CA ASP A 63 -7.15 11.11 11.22
C ASP A 63 -7.58 10.00 10.26
N LEU A 64 -8.59 10.27 9.42
CA LEU A 64 -9.04 9.30 8.43
C LEU A 64 -8.00 9.07 7.34
N ALA A 65 -7.28 10.12 6.94
CA ALA A 65 -6.21 9.99 5.95
C ALA A 65 -5.06 9.15 6.51
N ILE A 66 -4.69 9.36 7.76
CA ILE A 66 -3.66 8.57 8.43
C ILE A 66 -4.09 7.10 8.52
N ARG A 67 -5.35 6.86 8.87
CA ARG A 67 -5.89 5.50 8.94
C ARG A 67 -5.86 4.81 7.58
N LEU A 68 -6.25 5.53 6.52
CA LEU A 68 -6.18 4.99 5.17
C LEU A 68 -4.74 4.66 4.78
N ARG A 69 -3.79 5.52 5.11
CA ARG A 69 -2.37 5.28 4.85
C ARG A 69 -1.91 4.00 5.53
N ASP A 70 -2.33 3.78 6.77
CA ASP A 70 -1.95 2.60 7.52
C ASP A 70 -2.57 1.33 6.93
N ILE A 71 -3.83 1.40 6.50
CA ILE A 71 -4.51 0.28 5.84
C ILE A 71 -3.81 -0.06 4.52
N VAL A 72 -3.53 0.94 3.70
CA VAL A 72 -2.82 0.74 2.44
C VAL A 72 -1.42 0.18 2.68
N GLY A 73 -0.79 0.60 3.78
CA GLY A 73 0.52 0.10 4.19
C GLY A 73 0.55 -1.41 4.45
N GLN A 74 -0.58 -2.00 4.84
CA GLN A 74 -0.69 -3.44 5.04
C GLN A 74 -0.48 -4.22 3.74
N LEU A 75 -0.69 -3.59 2.60
CA LEU A 75 -0.44 -4.22 1.31
C LEU A 75 1.04 -4.51 1.06
N ARG A 76 1.94 -3.97 1.88
CA ARG A 76 3.37 -4.29 1.83
C ARG A 76 3.64 -5.75 2.18
N GLU A 77 2.72 -6.40 2.87
CA GLU A 77 2.84 -7.81 3.21
C GLU A 77 2.72 -8.71 1.99
N VAL A 78 2.14 -8.21 0.90
CA VAL A 78 2.12 -8.92 -0.37
C VAL A 78 3.47 -8.77 -1.03
N GLN A 79 4.30 -9.79 -0.91
CA GLN A 79 5.68 -9.76 -1.40
C GLN A 79 5.86 -10.71 -2.56
N ARG A 80 6.86 -10.39 -3.41
CA ARG A 80 7.29 -11.29 -4.45
C ARG A 80 7.96 -12.50 -3.82
N PRO A 81 7.79 -13.71 -4.39
CA PRO A 81 8.49 -14.89 -3.88
C PRO A 81 10.01 -14.71 -3.80
N SER A 82 10.60 -14.00 -4.76
CA SER A 82 12.05 -13.74 -4.76
C SER A 82 12.48 -12.83 -3.63
N SER A 83 11.61 -11.91 -3.20
CA SER A 83 11.91 -10.98 -2.11
C SER A 83 12.01 -11.69 -0.76
N GLU A 84 11.24 -12.73 -0.55
CA GLU A 84 11.29 -13.53 0.68
C GLU A 84 12.63 -14.23 0.82
N VAL A 85 13.16 -14.76 -0.26
CA VAL A 85 14.48 -15.41 -0.27
C VAL A 85 15.58 -14.41 0.10
N ASP A 86 15.52 -13.22 -0.45
CA ASP A 86 16.50 -12.18 -0.16
C ASP A 86 16.48 -11.75 1.30
N LYS A 87 15.30 -11.72 1.90
CA LYS A 87 15.12 -11.37 3.31
C LYS A 87 15.77 -12.39 4.23
N ASP A 88 15.65 -13.66 3.89
CA ASP A 88 16.19 -14.74 4.72
C ASP A 88 17.71 -14.77 4.70
N ASN A 89 18.34 -14.15 3.72
CA ASN A 89 19.79 -14.10 3.59
C ASN A 89 20.43 -12.93 4.34
N ASP A 90 19.62 -12.02 4.82
CA ASP A 90 20.09 -10.90 5.62
C ASP A 90 20.17 -11.28 7.10
#